data_553d6f470aa497d327b707da5b1146f1
#
_entry.id   553d6f470aa497d327b707da5b1146f1
#
_cell.length_a   1.000
_cell.length_b   1.000
_cell.length_c   1.000
_cell.angle_alpha   90.00
_cell.angle_beta   90.00
_cell.angle_gamma   90.00
#
_symmetry.space_group_name_H-M   'P 1'
#
loop_
_entity.id
_entity.type
_entity.pdbx_description
1 polymer ?
#
loop_
_entity_poly.entity_id
_entity_poly.type
_entity_poly.pdbx_seq_one_letter_code
_entity_poly.pdbx_strand_id
1 'polypeptide(L)'
;VAIAAMPVPEPWLARRNGRRAGDAELEEAIRRGRHALAVDDDHVQFQRRFARDPLLGPLIRRLSHYRVRRCPNAWEAFAWAVTEQLIESREAAAIQRRIVARWGTRMKGPDGVRPLADVPGPGVVAGLAPAELAACGLAPKRALALIKGARDIAAGRCDPADPAGDARLLRISEIGPWTIQCLALKGRGDLDSLPAGDVAYLKLVGRLAGLGRRATVAEVEQFYAPYAPWRGLAARLTLVGRRSEAGLPPLRYHPPNPEYEAA
;
A
#
# COMPACT_ATOMS: atom_id res chain seq x y z
N VAL A 1 17.01 -13.64 2.34
CA VAL A 1 16.99 -13.42 3.81
C VAL A 1 16.11 -14.53 4.37
N ALA A 2 16.76 -15.57 4.95
CA ALA A 2 16.04 -16.56 5.70
C ALA A 2 15.48 -15.85 6.94
N ILE A 3 14.16 -15.67 7.00
CA ILE A 3 13.49 -15.42 8.26
C ILE A 3 13.54 -16.78 8.95
N ALA A 4 14.66 -17.07 9.63
CA ALA A 4 14.71 -18.17 10.56
C ALA A 4 13.64 -17.85 11.60
N ALA A 5 12.66 -18.73 11.74
CA ALA A 5 11.81 -18.73 12.88
C ALA A 5 12.71 -18.98 14.08
N MET A 6 13.20 -17.92 14.70
CA MET A 6 13.82 -18.04 16.01
C MET A 6 12.78 -18.69 16.90
N PRO A 7 13.13 -19.73 17.69
CA PRO A 7 12.22 -20.25 18.69
C PRO A 7 11.86 -19.07 19.59
N VAL A 8 10.66 -18.55 19.40
CA VAL A 8 10.13 -17.50 20.25
C VAL A 8 9.97 -18.14 21.63
N PRO A 9 10.58 -17.58 22.70
CA PRO A 9 10.41 -18.13 24.03
C PRO A 9 8.94 -18.34 24.33
N GLU A 10 8.57 -19.43 24.99
CA GLU A 10 7.18 -19.84 25.27
C GLU A 10 6.21 -18.74 25.72
N PRO A 11 6.62 -17.68 26.43
CA PRO A 11 5.73 -16.56 26.79
C PRO A 11 5.21 -15.74 25.62
N TRP A 12 5.84 -15.82 24.43
CA TRP A 12 5.50 -15.02 23.24
C TRP A 12 4.46 -15.66 22.33
N LEU A 13 4.12 -16.92 22.56
CA LEU A 13 3.05 -17.56 21.80
C LEU A 13 1.74 -16.86 22.15
N ALA A 14 1.28 -16.06 21.22
CA ALA A 14 0.14 -15.17 21.34
C ALA A 14 -1.03 -15.86 22.06
N ARG A 15 -1.35 -15.41 23.25
CA ARG A 15 -2.58 -15.78 23.93
C ARG A 15 -3.68 -14.84 23.47
N ARG A 16 -4.40 -15.21 22.43
CA ARG A 16 -5.69 -14.61 22.16
C ARG A 16 -6.68 -15.23 23.14
N ASN A 17 -7.25 -14.43 24.04
CA ASN A 17 -8.19 -14.90 25.08
C ASN A 17 -7.64 -16.04 26.01
N GLY A 18 -6.33 -16.02 26.33
CA GLY A 18 -5.73 -17.03 27.21
C GLY A 18 -5.42 -18.38 26.56
N ARG A 19 -5.74 -18.57 25.26
CA ARG A 19 -5.43 -19.79 24.50
C ARG A 19 -4.11 -19.63 23.73
N ARG A 20 -3.30 -20.69 23.65
CA ARG A 20 -2.16 -20.76 22.72
C ARG A 20 -2.68 -20.66 21.28
N ALA A 21 -1.97 -19.91 20.44
CA ALA A 21 -2.20 -19.96 19.00
C ALA A 21 -1.93 -21.37 18.49
N GLY A 22 -2.84 -21.90 17.67
CA GLY A 22 -2.61 -23.16 16.97
C GLY A 22 -1.68 -22.98 15.78
N ASP A 23 -1.18 -24.08 15.23
CA ASP A 23 -0.25 -24.07 14.10
C ASP A 23 -0.82 -23.30 12.91
N ALA A 24 -2.09 -23.44 12.59
CA ALA A 24 -2.76 -22.72 11.52
C ALA A 24 -2.78 -21.20 11.73
N GLU A 25 -2.94 -20.72 12.98
CA GLU A 25 -2.89 -19.29 13.30
C GLU A 25 -1.46 -18.75 13.17
N LEU A 26 -0.46 -19.57 13.49
CA LEU A 26 0.95 -19.22 13.34
C LEU A 26 1.34 -19.17 11.86
N GLU A 27 0.95 -20.17 11.08
CA GLU A 27 1.17 -20.19 9.61
C GLU A 27 0.55 -18.97 8.94
N GLU A 28 -0.68 -18.62 9.32
CA GLU A 28 -1.36 -17.43 8.82
C GLU A 28 -0.61 -16.14 9.19
N ALA A 29 -0.11 -16.03 10.42
CA ALA A 29 0.68 -14.86 10.83
C ALA A 29 2.00 -14.77 10.06
N ILE A 30 2.68 -15.89 9.82
CA ILE A 30 3.88 -15.96 8.99
C ILE A 30 3.57 -15.57 7.56
N ARG A 31 2.50 -16.10 6.97
CA ARG A 31 2.06 -15.75 5.61
C ARG A 31 1.79 -14.25 5.46
N ARG A 32 1.07 -13.65 6.43
CA ARG A 32 0.80 -12.19 6.43
C ARG A 32 2.08 -11.37 6.57
N GLY A 33 3.01 -11.80 7.44
CA GLY A 33 4.30 -11.15 7.60
C GLY A 33 5.13 -11.20 6.30
N ARG A 34 5.21 -12.37 5.66
CA ARG A 34 5.87 -12.55 4.36
C ARG A 34 5.26 -11.67 3.28
N HIS A 35 3.92 -11.64 3.21
CA HIS A 35 3.18 -10.78 2.29
C HIS A 35 3.48 -9.29 2.53
N ALA A 36 3.40 -8.81 3.77
CA ALA A 36 3.65 -7.41 4.11
C ALA A 36 5.08 -6.95 3.77
N LEU A 37 6.05 -7.83 3.95
CA LEU A 37 7.46 -7.57 3.64
C LEU A 37 7.82 -7.86 2.18
N ALA A 38 6.89 -8.44 1.40
CA ALA A 38 7.09 -8.83 0.01
C ALA A 38 8.35 -9.70 -0.20
N VAL A 39 8.64 -10.60 0.74
CA VAL A 39 9.87 -11.42 0.72
C VAL A 39 9.86 -12.49 -0.38
N ASP A 40 8.67 -12.88 -0.83
CA ASP A 40 8.48 -13.87 -1.88
C ASP A 40 8.43 -13.27 -3.28
N ASP A 41 8.51 -11.94 -3.40
CA ASP A 41 8.46 -11.29 -4.70
C ASP A 41 9.74 -11.55 -5.49
N ASP A 42 9.60 -12.15 -6.67
CA ASP A 42 10.68 -12.27 -7.63
C ASP A 42 10.73 -11.06 -8.56
N HIS A 43 11.76 -10.23 -8.37
CA HIS A 43 12.00 -9.07 -9.22
C HIS A 43 13.07 -9.30 -10.28
N VAL A 44 13.54 -10.53 -10.46
CA VAL A 44 14.65 -10.84 -11.38
C VAL A 44 14.28 -10.47 -12.82
N GLN A 45 13.07 -10.78 -13.27
CA GLN A 45 12.63 -10.42 -14.62
C GLN A 45 12.55 -8.91 -14.82
N PHE A 46 11.97 -8.18 -13.86
CA PHE A 46 11.93 -6.72 -13.87
C PHE A 46 13.33 -6.12 -13.92
N GLN A 47 14.23 -6.60 -13.05
CA GLN A 47 15.60 -6.10 -12.98
C GLN A 47 16.37 -6.35 -14.28
N ARG A 48 16.25 -7.54 -14.88
CA ARG A 48 16.89 -7.89 -16.16
C ARG A 48 16.37 -7.02 -17.30
N ARG A 49 15.03 -6.89 -17.41
CA ARG A 49 14.40 -6.14 -18.48
C ARG A 49 14.79 -4.67 -18.46
N PHE A 50 14.85 -4.05 -17.27
CA PHE A 50 15.10 -2.63 -17.13
C PHE A 50 16.51 -2.26 -16.63
N ALA A 51 17.46 -3.21 -16.65
CA ALA A 51 18.84 -2.99 -16.21
C ALA A 51 19.55 -1.85 -16.95
N ARG A 52 19.22 -1.64 -18.23
CA ARG A 52 19.80 -0.62 -19.12
C ARG A 52 18.89 0.60 -19.31
N ASP A 53 17.69 0.58 -18.73
CA ASP A 53 16.77 1.73 -18.79
C ASP A 53 17.42 2.97 -18.16
N PRO A 54 17.41 4.14 -18.84
CA PRO A 54 18.08 5.34 -18.34
C PRO A 54 17.54 5.82 -16.98
N LEU A 55 16.26 5.61 -16.70
CA LEU A 55 15.63 6.00 -15.44
C LEU A 55 15.77 4.92 -14.38
N LEU A 56 15.40 3.68 -14.70
CA LEU A 56 15.33 2.60 -13.72
C LEU A 56 16.66 1.88 -13.50
N GLY A 57 17.52 1.75 -14.51
CA GLY A 57 18.76 0.99 -14.40
C GLY A 57 19.68 1.46 -13.25
N PRO A 58 19.98 2.76 -13.09
CA PRO A 58 20.72 3.26 -11.94
C PRO A 58 20.02 2.98 -10.60
N LEU A 59 18.69 3.08 -10.57
CA LEU A 59 17.90 2.82 -9.37
C LEU A 59 17.87 1.34 -8.99
N ILE A 60 17.75 0.45 -9.96
CA ILE A 60 17.82 -1.01 -9.78
C ILE A 60 19.17 -1.41 -9.17
N ARG A 61 20.26 -0.88 -9.67
CA ARG A 61 21.61 -1.17 -9.10
C ARG A 61 21.75 -0.68 -7.67
N ARG A 62 21.27 0.54 -7.38
CA ARG A 62 21.36 1.17 -6.05
C ARG A 62 20.41 0.55 -5.04
N LEU A 63 19.23 0.14 -5.46
CA LEU A 63 18.12 -0.33 -4.63
C LEU A 63 17.72 -1.77 -4.98
N SER A 64 18.70 -2.63 -5.27
CA SER A 64 18.49 -4.00 -5.75
C SER A 64 17.58 -4.85 -4.83
N HIS A 65 17.59 -4.55 -3.53
CA HIS A 65 16.78 -5.23 -2.53
C HIS A 65 15.45 -4.53 -2.22
N TYR A 66 15.13 -3.45 -2.95
CA TYR A 66 13.87 -2.75 -2.73
C TYR A 66 12.68 -3.66 -2.98
N ARG A 67 11.71 -3.60 -2.08
CA ARG A 67 10.41 -4.27 -2.18
C ARG A 67 9.30 -3.27 -1.90
N VAL A 68 8.20 -3.39 -2.62
CA VAL A 68 7.00 -2.61 -2.33
C VAL A 68 6.37 -3.18 -1.07
N ARG A 69 6.52 -2.46 0.05
CA ARG A 69 5.86 -2.86 1.29
C ARG A 69 4.35 -2.85 1.11
N ARG A 70 3.70 -3.88 1.67
CA ARG A 70 2.25 -4.08 1.65
C ARG A 70 1.68 -3.95 3.05
N CYS A 71 0.37 -3.80 3.13
CA CYS A 71 -0.36 -4.05 4.36
C CYS A 71 -0.45 -5.57 4.62
N PRO A 72 -0.53 -6.02 5.87
CA PRO A 72 -0.64 -7.45 6.19
C PRO A 72 -1.87 -8.13 5.59
N ASN A 73 -2.90 -7.36 5.28
CA ASN A 73 -4.13 -7.83 4.65
C ASN A 73 -4.77 -6.72 3.79
N ALA A 74 -5.66 -7.12 2.89
CA ALA A 74 -6.32 -6.22 1.95
C ALA A 74 -7.31 -5.25 2.63
N TRP A 75 -7.96 -5.66 3.73
CA TRP A 75 -8.81 -4.76 4.50
C TRP A 75 -8.02 -3.55 5.03
N GLU A 76 -6.86 -3.78 5.63
CA GLU A 76 -5.99 -2.72 6.13
C GLU A 76 -5.56 -1.78 4.99
N ALA A 77 -5.19 -2.33 3.84
CA ALA A 77 -4.82 -1.53 2.67
C ALA A 77 -5.97 -0.64 2.19
N PHE A 78 -7.20 -1.16 2.16
CA PHE A 78 -8.39 -0.40 1.83
C PHE A 78 -8.65 0.72 2.86
N ALA A 79 -8.65 0.37 4.14
CA ALA A 79 -8.90 1.33 5.22
C ALA A 79 -7.88 2.47 5.20
N TRP A 80 -6.60 2.15 4.98
CA TRP A 80 -5.55 3.17 4.91
C TRP A 80 -5.62 3.98 3.64
N ALA A 81 -5.96 3.39 2.49
CA ALA A 81 -6.18 4.15 1.27
C ALA A 81 -7.29 5.20 1.44
N VAL A 82 -8.41 4.86 2.11
CA VAL A 82 -9.48 5.83 2.40
C VAL A 82 -9.00 6.95 3.34
N THR A 83 -8.19 6.63 4.35
CA THR A 83 -7.68 7.65 5.27
C THR A 83 -6.60 8.54 4.64
N GLU A 84 -5.86 8.06 3.65
CA GLU A 84 -4.78 8.77 2.95
C GLU A 84 -5.28 9.74 1.87
N GLN A 85 -6.57 9.69 1.50
CA GLN A 85 -7.12 10.56 0.44
C GLN A 85 -6.94 12.05 0.76
N LEU A 86 -6.41 12.81 -0.21
CA LEU A 86 -6.35 14.28 -0.21
C LEU A 86 -5.64 14.93 1.01
N ILE A 87 -4.84 14.18 1.75
CA ILE A 87 -4.06 14.71 2.88
C ILE A 87 -2.60 14.22 2.82
N GLU A 88 -1.76 14.88 3.59
CA GLU A 88 -0.37 14.47 3.70
C GLU A 88 -0.22 13.15 4.48
N SER A 89 0.76 12.32 4.10
CA SER A 89 1.01 11.02 4.72
C SER A 89 1.23 11.11 6.24
N ARG A 90 1.80 12.22 6.73
CA ARG A 90 2.01 12.44 8.18
C ARG A 90 0.69 12.63 8.92
N GLU A 91 -0.23 13.37 8.33
CA GLU A 91 -1.57 13.59 8.88
C GLU A 91 -2.39 12.31 8.84
N ALA A 92 -2.38 11.59 7.70
CA ALA A 92 -3.01 10.29 7.58
C ALA A 92 -2.51 9.31 8.65
N ALA A 93 -1.20 9.22 8.85
CA ALA A 93 -0.62 8.37 9.89
C ALA A 93 -1.05 8.79 11.32
N ALA A 94 -1.30 10.07 11.57
CA ALA A 94 -1.81 10.51 12.86
C ALA A 94 -3.27 10.09 13.08
N ILE A 95 -4.11 10.16 12.04
CA ILE A 95 -5.49 9.67 12.06
C ILE A 95 -5.51 8.15 12.29
N GLN A 96 -4.73 7.40 11.51
CA GLN A 96 -4.62 5.95 11.61
C GLN A 96 -4.22 5.51 13.04
N ARG A 97 -3.20 6.16 13.63
CA ARG A 97 -2.80 5.89 15.02
C ARG A 97 -3.93 6.12 16.04
N ARG A 98 -4.74 7.20 15.87
CA ARG A 98 -5.88 7.46 16.75
C ARG A 98 -6.97 6.41 16.60
N ILE A 99 -7.25 5.97 15.37
CA ILE A 99 -8.21 4.89 15.08
C ILE A 99 -7.76 3.58 15.75
N VAL A 100 -6.50 3.19 15.54
CA VAL A 100 -5.92 1.98 16.15
C VAL A 100 -5.89 2.07 17.68
N ALA A 101 -5.52 3.24 18.24
CA ALA A 101 -5.48 3.42 19.70
C ALA A 101 -6.86 3.28 20.34
N ARG A 102 -7.94 3.65 19.62
CA ARG A 102 -9.30 3.66 20.15
C ARG A 102 -10.02 2.34 19.99
N TRP A 103 -9.88 1.67 18.84
CA TRP A 103 -10.64 0.46 18.51
C TRP A 103 -9.79 -0.73 18.10
N GLY A 104 -8.48 -0.58 18.04
CA GLY A 104 -7.59 -1.68 17.71
C GLY A 104 -7.55 -2.75 18.79
N THR A 105 -7.45 -4.00 18.37
CA THR A 105 -7.26 -5.12 19.30
C THR A 105 -5.88 -5.01 19.93
N ARG A 106 -5.85 -4.88 21.27
CA ARG A 106 -4.60 -4.77 22.01
C ARG A 106 -4.09 -6.15 22.43
N MET A 107 -2.82 -6.37 22.23
CA MET A 107 -2.09 -7.53 22.72
C MET A 107 -1.09 -7.07 23.77
N LYS A 108 -1.11 -7.71 24.94
CA LYS A 108 -0.06 -7.52 25.93
C LYS A 108 1.25 -8.07 25.37
N GLY A 109 2.26 -7.24 25.31
CA GLY A 109 3.63 -7.68 25.09
C GLY A 109 4.19 -8.35 26.35
N PRO A 110 5.35 -8.98 26.26
CA PRO A 110 6.10 -9.40 27.44
C PRO A 110 6.39 -8.21 28.37
N ASP A 111 6.75 -8.52 29.59
CA ASP A 111 7.09 -7.51 30.59
C ASP A 111 8.18 -6.55 30.05
N GLY A 112 7.94 -5.26 30.17
CA GLY A 112 8.81 -4.21 29.64
C GLY A 112 8.64 -3.86 28.15
N VAL A 113 7.82 -4.61 27.38
CA VAL A 113 7.51 -4.31 25.97
C VAL A 113 6.18 -3.57 25.89
N ARG A 114 6.19 -2.46 25.12
CA ARG A 114 4.98 -1.68 24.87
C ARG A 114 3.89 -2.55 24.23
N PRO A 115 2.63 -2.51 24.73
CA PRO A 115 1.53 -3.24 24.11
C PRO A 115 1.41 -2.93 22.62
N LEU A 116 1.25 -3.96 21.80
CA LEU A 116 0.94 -3.83 20.39
C LEU A 116 -0.57 -3.66 20.22
N ALA A 117 -0.97 -2.93 19.21
CA ALA A 117 -2.36 -2.80 18.81
C ALA A 117 -2.48 -3.12 17.31
N ASP A 118 -3.43 -3.95 16.97
CA ASP A 118 -3.76 -4.29 15.59
C ASP A 118 -4.80 -3.32 15.03
N VAL A 119 -4.92 -3.26 13.71
CA VAL A 119 -5.93 -2.45 13.02
C VAL A 119 -7.33 -3.00 13.35
N PRO A 120 -8.33 -2.13 13.66
CA PRO A 120 -9.67 -2.61 13.88
C PRO A 120 -10.22 -3.29 12.62
N GLY A 121 -10.76 -4.49 12.79
CA GLY A 121 -11.34 -5.25 11.68
C GLY A 121 -12.58 -4.59 11.07
N PRO A 122 -13.01 -5.04 9.87
CA PRO A 122 -14.15 -4.45 9.18
C PRO A 122 -15.43 -4.51 10.01
N GLY A 123 -15.66 -5.58 10.79
CA GLY A 123 -16.83 -5.68 11.68
C GLY A 123 -16.88 -4.61 12.76
N VAL A 124 -15.73 -4.24 13.32
CA VAL A 124 -15.65 -3.14 14.32
C VAL A 124 -15.98 -1.81 13.64
N VAL A 125 -15.32 -1.49 12.51
CA VAL A 125 -15.52 -0.23 11.80
C VAL A 125 -16.93 -0.09 11.25
N ALA A 126 -17.55 -1.19 10.83
CA ALA A 126 -18.95 -1.22 10.34
C ALA A 126 -19.97 -0.75 11.37
N GLY A 127 -19.67 -0.94 12.66
CA GLY A 127 -20.52 -0.54 13.80
C GLY A 127 -20.32 0.90 14.26
N LEU A 128 -19.31 1.60 13.78
CA LEU A 128 -19.00 2.96 14.21
C LEU A 128 -19.98 3.98 13.59
N ALA A 129 -20.16 5.09 14.32
CA ALA A 129 -20.81 6.29 13.77
C ALA A 129 -19.75 7.15 13.04
N PRO A 130 -20.13 7.88 11.97
CA PRO A 130 -19.20 8.78 11.27
C PRO A 130 -18.56 9.82 12.17
N ALA A 131 -19.27 10.32 13.21
CA ALA A 131 -18.77 11.27 14.18
C ALA A 131 -17.59 10.72 15.01
N GLU A 132 -17.56 9.41 15.25
CA GLU A 132 -16.46 8.78 16.01
C GLU A 132 -15.16 8.78 15.21
N LEU A 133 -15.22 8.48 13.91
CA LEU A 133 -14.06 8.58 13.02
C LEU A 133 -13.65 10.04 12.76
N ALA A 134 -14.63 10.95 12.68
CA ALA A 134 -14.38 12.38 12.57
C ALA A 134 -13.64 12.93 13.83
N ALA A 135 -13.95 12.42 15.01
CA ALA A 135 -13.21 12.74 16.24
C ALA A 135 -11.74 12.27 16.20
N CYS A 136 -11.40 11.32 15.33
CA CYS A 136 -10.02 10.96 15.02
C CYS A 136 -9.36 11.86 13.95
N GLY A 137 -10.09 12.83 13.41
CA GLY A 137 -9.63 13.75 12.37
C GLY A 137 -9.92 13.30 10.94
N LEU A 138 -10.67 12.21 10.75
CA LEU A 138 -11.06 11.77 9.41
C LEU A 138 -12.23 12.62 8.91
N ALA A 139 -12.12 13.21 7.72
CA ALA A 139 -13.17 14.02 7.14
C ALA A 139 -14.50 13.24 7.04
N PRO A 140 -15.66 13.89 7.32
CA PRO A 140 -16.96 13.21 7.43
C PRO A 140 -17.34 12.35 6.22
N LYS A 141 -17.08 12.81 5.00
CA LYS A 141 -17.35 12.04 3.78
C LYS A 141 -16.51 10.77 3.70
N ARG A 142 -15.22 10.85 4.05
CA ARG A 142 -14.30 9.71 4.09
C ARG A 142 -14.64 8.74 5.23
N ALA A 143 -15.06 9.26 6.39
CA ALA A 143 -15.57 8.44 7.50
C ALA A 143 -16.77 7.60 7.05
N LEU A 144 -17.74 8.23 6.36
CA LEU A 144 -18.89 7.53 5.82
C LEU A 144 -18.51 6.49 4.76
N ALA A 145 -17.56 6.82 3.86
CA ALA A 145 -17.07 5.89 2.85
C ALA A 145 -16.39 4.67 3.48
N LEU A 146 -15.54 4.88 4.48
CA LEU A 146 -14.87 3.81 5.21
C LEU A 146 -15.87 2.88 5.90
N ILE A 147 -16.89 3.43 6.57
CA ILE A 147 -17.94 2.64 7.24
C ILE A 147 -18.76 1.84 6.23
N LYS A 148 -19.15 2.44 5.09
CA LYS A 148 -19.88 1.73 4.04
C LYS A 148 -19.06 0.57 3.47
N GLY A 149 -17.78 0.78 3.15
CA GLY A 149 -16.88 -0.28 2.72
C GLY A 149 -16.73 -1.37 3.77
N ALA A 150 -16.53 -0.99 5.04
CA ALA A 150 -16.45 -1.91 6.16
C ALA A 150 -17.70 -2.79 6.29
N ARG A 151 -18.91 -2.20 6.12
CA ARG A 151 -20.18 -2.94 6.15
C ARG A 151 -20.32 -3.93 5.01
N ASP A 152 -19.86 -3.57 3.81
CA ASP A 152 -19.92 -4.47 2.67
C ASP A 152 -18.94 -5.64 2.84
N ILE A 153 -17.74 -5.37 3.33
CA ILE A 153 -16.71 -6.38 3.58
C ILE A 153 -17.13 -7.29 4.75
N ALA A 154 -17.57 -6.72 5.88
CA ALA A 154 -17.98 -7.50 7.04
C ALA A 154 -19.19 -8.41 6.77
N ALA A 155 -20.08 -7.99 5.87
CA ALA A 155 -21.23 -8.78 5.43
C ALA A 155 -20.90 -9.78 4.31
N GLY A 156 -19.64 -9.93 3.92
CA GLY A 156 -19.23 -10.82 2.83
C GLY A 156 -19.75 -10.44 1.44
N ARG A 157 -20.24 -9.19 1.28
CA ARG A 157 -20.73 -8.72 -0.03
C ARG A 157 -19.63 -8.35 -1.00
N CYS A 158 -18.42 -8.13 -0.49
CA CYS A 158 -17.22 -7.99 -1.28
C CYS A 158 -16.01 -8.44 -0.46
N ASP A 159 -15.04 -9.08 -1.12
CA ASP A 159 -13.75 -9.39 -0.55
C ASP A 159 -12.72 -8.38 -1.10
N PRO A 160 -12.08 -7.55 -0.26
CA PRO A 160 -11.06 -6.61 -0.74
C PRO A 160 -9.81 -7.33 -1.28
N ALA A 161 -9.61 -8.60 -0.97
CA ALA A 161 -8.51 -9.39 -1.55
C ALA A 161 -8.78 -9.83 -2.99
N ASP A 162 -10.06 -9.90 -3.40
CA ASP A 162 -10.47 -10.29 -4.74
C ASP A 162 -10.77 -9.05 -5.60
N PRO A 163 -10.11 -8.88 -6.77
CA PRO A 163 -10.43 -7.81 -7.72
C PRO A 163 -11.89 -7.75 -8.18
N ALA A 164 -12.61 -8.88 -8.16
CA ALA A 164 -14.04 -8.90 -8.47
C ALA A 164 -14.88 -8.02 -7.52
N GLY A 165 -14.38 -7.77 -6.31
CA GLY A 165 -15.00 -6.87 -5.35
C GLY A 165 -14.92 -5.39 -5.68
N ASP A 166 -14.01 -4.99 -6.59
CA ASP A 166 -13.71 -3.58 -6.89
C ASP A 166 -14.90 -2.79 -7.41
N ALA A 167 -15.69 -3.40 -8.29
CA ALA A 167 -16.89 -2.76 -8.83
C ALA A 167 -17.90 -2.38 -7.74
N ARG A 168 -17.97 -3.13 -6.65
CA ARG A 168 -18.83 -2.83 -5.52
C ARG A 168 -18.28 -1.68 -4.69
N LEU A 169 -16.99 -1.69 -4.40
CA LEU A 169 -16.33 -0.61 -3.66
C LEU A 169 -16.41 0.72 -4.41
N LEU A 170 -16.25 0.71 -5.73
CA LEU A 170 -16.38 1.90 -6.57
C LEU A 170 -17.77 2.56 -6.59
N ARG A 171 -18.82 1.84 -6.16
CA ARG A 171 -20.17 2.43 -5.99
C ARG A 171 -20.29 3.29 -4.74
N ILE A 172 -19.34 3.21 -3.83
CA ILE A 172 -19.33 4.01 -2.62
C ILE A 172 -18.77 5.40 -2.96
N SER A 173 -19.56 6.44 -2.68
CA SER A 173 -19.10 7.82 -2.84
C SER A 173 -17.75 8.02 -2.10
N GLU A 174 -16.84 8.78 -2.67
CA GLU A 174 -15.46 9.03 -2.22
C GLU A 174 -14.49 7.84 -2.48
N ILE A 175 -14.96 6.68 -2.96
CA ILE A 175 -14.08 5.60 -3.39
C ILE A 175 -13.90 5.70 -4.91
N GLY A 176 -12.72 6.10 -5.32
CA GLY A 176 -12.37 6.25 -6.74
C GLY A 176 -11.25 5.30 -7.19
N PRO A 177 -10.85 5.39 -8.47
CA PRO A 177 -9.79 4.55 -9.04
C PRO A 177 -8.49 4.57 -8.22
N TRP A 178 -8.08 5.73 -7.71
CA TRP A 178 -6.87 5.85 -6.89
C TRP A 178 -6.92 4.96 -5.64
N THR A 179 -8.08 4.91 -4.95
CA THR A 179 -8.26 4.07 -3.76
C THR A 179 -8.13 2.60 -4.09
N ILE A 180 -8.74 2.17 -5.21
CA ILE A 180 -8.67 0.78 -5.68
C ILE A 180 -7.25 0.42 -6.14
N GLN A 181 -6.56 1.32 -6.83
CA GLN A 181 -5.16 1.12 -7.22
C GLN A 181 -4.23 1.02 -6.00
N CYS A 182 -4.47 1.80 -4.95
CA CYS A 182 -3.75 1.68 -3.68
C CYS A 182 -4.04 0.33 -3.00
N LEU A 183 -5.30 -0.11 -2.98
CA LEU A 183 -5.70 -1.42 -2.47
C LEU A 183 -5.00 -2.55 -3.26
N ALA A 184 -5.01 -2.50 -4.58
CA ALA A 184 -4.37 -3.49 -5.43
C ALA A 184 -2.85 -3.55 -5.17
N LEU A 185 -2.16 -2.41 -5.20
CA LEU A 185 -0.71 -2.35 -5.00
C LEU A 185 -0.29 -2.75 -3.58
N LYS A 186 -0.94 -2.16 -2.55
CA LYS A 186 -0.53 -2.31 -1.15
C LYS A 186 -1.21 -3.47 -0.43
N GLY A 187 -2.38 -3.91 -0.89
CA GLY A 187 -3.16 -4.97 -0.25
C GLY A 187 -3.03 -6.32 -0.94
N ARG A 188 -3.06 -6.33 -2.28
CA ARG A 188 -3.01 -7.57 -3.07
C ARG A 188 -1.61 -7.88 -3.60
N GLY A 189 -0.73 -6.86 -3.64
CA GLY A 189 0.62 -7.00 -4.20
C GLY A 189 0.65 -6.97 -5.72
N ASP A 190 -0.35 -6.37 -6.34
CA ASP A 190 -0.36 -6.15 -7.79
C ASP A 190 0.69 -5.07 -8.14
N LEU A 191 1.83 -5.53 -8.63
CA LEU A 191 2.96 -4.65 -8.97
C LEU A 191 2.73 -3.83 -10.25
N ASP A 192 1.70 -4.15 -11.02
CA ASP A 192 1.30 -3.35 -12.19
C ASP A 192 0.30 -2.24 -11.83
N SER A 193 -0.36 -2.33 -10.70
CA SER A 193 -1.32 -1.31 -10.27
C SER A 193 -0.62 0.00 -9.92
N LEU A 194 -0.96 1.07 -10.64
CA LEU A 194 -0.36 2.39 -10.54
C LEU A 194 -1.38 3.41 -10.03
N PRO A 195 -1.27 3.91 -8.79
CA PRO A 195 -2.10 5.02 -8.30
C PRO A 195 -1.74 6.35 -8.97
N ALA A 196 -1.98 6.46 -10.29
CA ALA A 196 -1.50 7.56 -11.13
C ALA A 196 -1.97 8.94 -10.66
N GLY A 197 -3.13 9.01 -9.98
CA GLY A 197 -3.65 10.25 -9.38
C GLY A 197 -2.95 10.71 -8.11
N ASP A 198 -1.95 9.96 -7.61
CA ASP A 198 -1.19 10.38 -6.43
C ASP A 198 -0.38 11.65 -6.72
N VAL A 199 -0.54 12.67 -5.86
CA VAL A 199 0.15 13.97 -5.99
C VAL A 199 1.67 13.80 -6.07
N ALA A 200 2.23 12.78 -5.43
CA ALA A 200 3.66 12.51 -5.49
C ALA A 200 4.09 12.09 -6.90
N TYR A 201 3.28 11.26 -7.58
CA TYR A 201 3.55 10.87 -8.97
C TYR A 201 3.29 12.02 -9.95
N LEU A 202 2.21 12.80 -9.76
CA LEU A 202 1.94 13.98 -10.60
C LEU A 202 3.11 14.98 -10.54
N LYS A 203 3.66 15.22 -9.34
CA LYS A 203 4.85 16.08 -9.16
C LYS A 203 6.12 15.46 -9.74
N LEU A 204 6.33 14.16 -9.52
CA LEU A 204 7.52 13.44 -9.96
C LEU A 204 7.60 13.41 -11.50
N VAL A 205 6.54 12.97 -12.15
CA VAL A 205 6.49 12.88 -13.63
C VAL A 205 6.57 14.27 -14.25
N GLY A 206 5.88 15.28 -13.70
CA GLY A 206 6.00 16.65 -14.17
C GLY A 206 7.44 17.15 -14.18
N ARG A 207 8.25 16.78 -13.18
CA ARG A 207 9.70 17.09 -13.12
C ARG A 207 10.50 16.27 -14.13
N LEU A 208 10.29 14.96 -14.16
CA LEU A 208 11.06 14.05 -15.02
C LEU A 208 10.84 14.35 -16.51
N ALA A 209 9.62 14.66 -16.89
CA ALA A 209 9.26 15.01 -18.25
C ALA A 209 9.52 16.50 -18.60
N GLY A 210 10.01 17.30 -17.63
CA GLY A 210 10.34 18.71 -17.87
C GLY A 210 9.14 19.60 -18.21
N LEU A 211 7.95 19.27 -17.68
CA LEU A 211 6.69 19.96 -18.04
C LEU A 211 6.56 21.38 -17.45
N GLY A 212 7.40 21.76 -16.49
CA GLY A 212 7.25 23.03 -15.76
C GLY A 212 6.00 23.10 -14.85
N ARG A 213 5.18 22.06 -14.84
CA ARG A 213 3.97 21.91 -14.03
C ARG A 213 3.84 20.47 -13.49
N ARG A 214 2.83 20.23 -12.67
CA ARG A 214 2.42 18.86 -12.34
C ARG A 214 1.90 18.15 -13.58
N ALA A 215 2.23 16.89 -13.76
CA ALA A 215 1.62 16.05 -14.77
C ALA A 215 0.13 15.82 -14.48
N THR A 216 -0.64 15.51 -15.50
CA THR A 216 -1.99 14.97 -15.37
C THR A 216 -1.95 13.47 -15.06
N VAL A 217 -3.09 12.89 -14.69
CA VAL A 217 -3.21 11.42 -14.47
C VAL A 217 -2.84 10.67 -15.75
N ALA A 218 -3.38 11.08 -16.89
CA ALA A 218 -3.09 10.47 -18.19
C ALA A 218 -1.59 10.54 -18.56
N GLU A 219 -0.92 11.66 -18.29
CA GLU A 219 0.52 11.78 -18.51
C GLU A 219 1.34 10.86 -17.59
N VAL A 220 0.89 10.62 -16.35
CA VAL A 220 1.52 9.64 -15.46
C VAL A 220 1.31 8.21 -15.97
N GLU A 221 0.10 7.87 -16.39
CA GLU A 221 -0.21 6.56 -16.98
C GLU A 221 0.62 6.31 -18.25
N GLN A 222 0.69 7.28 -19.14
CA GLN A 222 1.51 7.19 -20.35
C GLN A 222 3.00 7.07 -20.04
N PHE A 223 3.50 7.83 -19.06
CA PHE A 223 4.92 7.81 -18.66
C PHE A 223 5.33 6.42 -18.16
N TYR A 224 4.46 5.72 -17.41
CA TYR A 224 4.76 4.40 -16.89
C TYR A 224 4.24 3.25 -17.76
N ALA A 225 3.53 3.50 -18.85
CA ALA A 225 3.01 2.46 -19.75
C ALA A 225 4.07 1.46 -20.24
N PRO A 226 5.31 1.88 -20.62
CA PRO A 226 6.36 0.95 -21.09
C PRO A 226 6.83 -0.04 -20.02
N TYR A 227 6.52 0.20 -18.75
CA TYR A 227 6.96 -0.65 -17.65
C TYR A 227 5.97 -1.76 -17.28
N ALA A 228 4.88 -1.93 -18.05
CA ALA A 228 3.97 -3.06 -17.86
C ALA A 228 4.72 -4.40 -17.97
N PRO A 229 4.38 -5.41 -17.14
CA PRO A 229 3.35 -5.47 -16.12
C PRO A 229 3.85 -5.06 -14.71
N TRP A 230 4.77 -4.11 -14.59
CA TRP A 230 5.36 -3.64 -13.33
C TRP A 230 5.28 -2.12 -13.16
N ARG A 231 4.23 -1.47 -13.72
CA ARG A 231 4.06 0.00 -13.69
C ARG A 231 4.09 0.56 -12.26
N GLY A 232 3.39 -0.09 -11.32
CA GLY A 232 3.38 0.29 -9.91
C GLY A 232 4.74 0.13 -9.23
N LEU A 233 5.45 -0.97 -9.51
CA LEU A 233 6.81 -1.19 -8.99
C LEU A 233 7.79 -0.14 -9.54
N ALA A 234 7.74 0.12 -10.85
CA ALA A 234 8.59 1.13 -11.51
C ALA A 234 8.37 2.52 -10.91
N ALA A 235 7.09 2.92 -10.73
CA ALA A 235 6.72 4.19 -10.13
C ALA A 235 7.17 4.29 -8.67
N ARG A 236 7.00 3.24 -7.87
CA ARG A 236 7.48 3.21 -6.48
C ARG A 236 8.99 3.28 -6.38
N LEU A 237 9.71 2.52 -7.20
CA LEU A 237 11.18 2.56 -7.24
C LEU A 237 11.68 3.95 -7.63
N THR A 238 11.08 4.57 -8.66
CA THR A 238 11.40 5.94 -9.08
C THR A 238 11.14 6.93 -7.95
N LEU A 239 9.99 6.85 -7.30
CA LEU A 239 9.63 7.77 -6.21
C LEU A 239 10.60 7.67 -5.03
N VAL A 240 10.96 6.46 -4.61
CA VAL A 240 11.90 6.22 -3.51
C VAL A 240 13.31 6.65 -3.89
N GLY A 241 13.75 6.25 -5.08
CA GLY A 241 15.08 6.57 -5.58
C GLY A 241 15.32 8.07 -5.73
N ARG A 242 14.32 8.81 -6.17
CA ARG A 242 14.41 10.26 -6.39
C ARG A 242 14.17 11.12 -5.16
N ARG A 243 13.60 10.58 -4.08
CA ARG A 243 13.51 11.30 -2.79
C ARG A 243 14.87 11.56 -2.17
N SER A 244 15.84 10.67 -2.39
CA SER A 244 17.22 10.83 -1.90
C SER A 244 18.07 11.74 -2.78
N GLU A 245 17.55 12.21 -3.91
CA GLU A 245 18.23 13.08 -4.87
C GLU A 245 17.70 14.52 -4.83
N ALA A 246 17.21 14.96 -3.68
CA ALA A 246 16.79 16.35 -3.50
C ALA A 246 17.98 17.29 -3.79
N GLY A 247 17.89 18.04 -4.92
CA GLY A 247 18.96 18.94 -5.38
C GLY A 247 19.62 18.57 -6.72
N LEU A 248 19.35 17.36 -7.26
CA LEU A 248 19.85 17.04 -8.61
C LEU A 248 18.97 17.71 -9.69
N PRO A 249 19.57 18.16 -10.81
CA PRO A 249 18.83 18.74 -11.93
C PRO A 249 17.80 17.74 -12.49
N PRO A 250 16.68 18.22 -13.02
CA PRO A 250 15.67 17.36 -13.62
C PRO A 250 16.29 16.58 -14.77
N LEU A 251 16.21 15.26 -14.73
CA LEU A 251 16.44 14.45 -15.92
C LEU A 251 15.24 14.70 -16.83
N ARG A 252 15.47 15.26 -18.01
CA ARG A 252 14.47 15.25 -19.09
C ARG A 252 14.40 13.82 -19.62
N TYR A 253 13.55 13.00 -19.03
CA TYR A 253 13.35 11.62 -19.41
C TYR A 253 12.03 11.50 -20.17
N HIS A 254 12.12 11.03 -21.40
CA HIS A 254 10.98 10.54 -22.15
C HIS A 254 11.10 9.01 -22.17
N PRO A 255 10.09 8.26 -21.67
CA PRO A 255 10.13 6.81 -21.75
C PRO A 255 10.24 6.37 -23.22
N PRO A 256 10.93 5.26 -23.51
CA PRO A 256 11.02 4.74 -24.87
C PRO A 256 9.60 4.48 -25.40
N ASN A 257 9.37 4.84 -26.66
CA ASN A 257 8.11 4.56 -27.33
C ASN A 257 8.04 3.04 -27.54
N PRO A 258 6.96 2.34 -27.11
CA PRO A 258 6.84 0.91 -27.28
C PRO A 258 6.88 0.42 -28.74
N GLU A 259 6.74 1.32 -29.72
CA GLU A 259 6.81 0.99 -31.14
C GLU A 259 8.26 0.73 -31.66
N TYR A 260 9.29 1.01 -30.85
CA TYR A 260 10.70 0.84 -31.29
C TYR A 260 11.33 -0.49 -30.89
N GLU A 261 10.66 -1.37 -30.15
CA GLU A 261 11.20 -2.70 -29.78
C GLU A 261 10.77 -3.84 -30.71
N ALA A 262 10.09 -3.55 -31.83
CA ALA A 262 9.61 -4.53 -32.81
C ALA A 262 10.42 -4.48 -34.13
N ALA A 263 11.63 -3.93 -34.14
CA ALA A 263 12.51 -3.94 -35.30
C ALA A 263 13.82 -4.68 -35.02
#